data_272765fbee4c01e627a8490584b2b7f2
#
_entry.id   272765fbee4c01e627a8490584b2b7f2
#
_cell.length_a   1.000
_cell.length_b   1.000
_cell.length_c   1.000
_cell.angle_alpha   90.00
_cell.angle_beta   90.00
_cell.angle_gamma   90.00
#
_symmetry.space_group_name_H-M   'P 1'
#
loop_
_entity.id
_entity.type
_entity.pdbx_description
1 polymer ?
#
loop_
_entity_poly.entity_id
_entity_poly.type
_entity_poly.pdbx_seq_one_letter_code
_entity_poly.pdbx_strand_id
1 'polypeptide(L)'
;MLGCIRLLATFAFALLLSACVENDVRRGNDALRIGDYDRAVISFNKALDADPANRDARYGLALSYYAIAEASERLRIPTFDLWSQAAKEFRILSNIDSSGKINANYSTCLFYLARAALKHDGSVDVVPVLDQSIQLDSLNYFSYNLKALILAKSEVPDNLKTAKNIYIHIITHDPDFVSAYINLGNMYWDEGDVESAWDTWSAGLQKSPKNQSLIYWTHVAEDSLKAMVLSGRL
;
A
#
# COMPACT_ATOMS: atom_id res chain seq x y z
N MET A 1 -4.05 -51.92 29.00
CA MET A 1 -3.03 -51.04 29.58
C MET A 1 -2.16 -50.32 28.53
N LEU A 2 -1.62 -50.97 27.52
CA LEU A 2 -0.78 -50.30 26.48
C LEU A 2 -1.49 -49.20 25.69
N GLY A 3 -2.78 -49.31 25.43
CA GLY A 3 -3.56 -48.27 24.69
C GLY A 3 -3.70 -46.96 25.48
N CYS A 4 -3.94 -47.01 26.79
CA CYS A 4 -4.05 -45.82 27.64
C CYS A 4 -2.70 -45.09 27.79
N ILE A 5 -1.59 -45.84 27.86
CA ILE A 5 -0.24 -45.25 27.97
C ILE A 5 0.13 -44.52 26.69
N ARG A 6 -0.21 -45.06 25.50
CA ARG A 6 0.00 -44.41 24.22
C ARG A 6 -0.84 -43.12 24.06
N LEU A 7 -2.10 -43.17 24.50
CA LEU A 7 -2.98 -41.97 24.48
C LEU A 7 -2.47 -40.85 25.40
N LEU A 8 -2.01 -41.20 26.59
CA LEU A 8 -1.43 -40.23 27.54
C LEU A 8 -0.12 -39.64 27.03
N ALA A 9 0.73 -40.46 26.39
CA ALA A 9 1.98 -39.97 25.80
C ALA A 9 1.74 -39.02 24.62
N THR A 10 0.78 -39.30 23.73
CA THR A 10 0.42 -38.42 22.63
C THR A 10 -0.20 -37.11 23.13
N PHE A 11 -1.03 -37.18 24.17
CA PHE A 11 -1.63 -36.00 24.78
C PHE A 11 -0.58 -35.11 25.48
N ALA A 12 0.34 -35.68 26.22
CA ALA A 12 1.45 -34.95 26.85
C ALA A 12 2.39 -34.34 25.83
N PHE A 13 2.67 -35.03 24.72
CA PHE A 13 3.49 -34.50 23.64
C PHE A 13 2.80 -33.32 22.91
N ALA A 14 1.48 -33.40 22.66
CA ALA A 14 0.71 -32.30 22.08
C ALA A 14 0.69 -31.04 22.98
N LEU A 15 0.56 -31.24 24.32
CA LEU A 15 0.63 -30.13 25.28
C LEU A 15 2.01 -29.48 25.33
N LEU A 16 3.08 -30.26 25.25
CA LEU A 16 4.45 -29.68 25.17
C LEU A 16 4.71 -28.91 23.90
N LEU A 17 4.23 -29.39 22.74
CA LEU A 17 4.32 -28.67 21.48
C LEU A 17 3.54 -27.37 21.55
N SER A 18 2.32 -27.36 22.07
CA SER A 18 1.50 -26.15 22.22
C SER A 18 2.21 -25.11 23.10
N ALA A 19 2.78 -25.52 24.22
CA ALA A 19 3.52 -24.63 25.12
C ALA A 19 4.79 -24.07 24.48
N CYS A 20 5.48 -24.82 23.61
CA CYS A 20 6.62 -24.34 22.84
C CYS A 20 6.18 -23.28 21.82
N VAL A 21 5.10 -23.52 21.08
CA VAL A 21 4.54 -22.58 20.11
C VAL A 21 4.15 -21.25 20.77
N GLU A 22 3.40 -21.33 21.89
CA GLU A 22 3.01 -20.12 22.63
C GLU A 22 4.21 -19.31 23.13
N ASN A 23 5.28 -19.99 23.57
CA ASN A 23 6.49 -19.33 24.02
C ASN A 23 7.23 -18.64 22.87
N ASP A 24 7.31 -19.27 21.68
CA ASP A 24 7.94 -18.67 20.51
C ASP A 24 7.11 -17.51 19.97
N VAL A 25 5.77 -17.59 19.95
CA VAL A 25 4.88 -16.46 19.62
C VAL A 25 5.09 -15.30 20.58
N ARG A 26 5.16 -15.56 21.89
CA ARG A 26 5.41 -14.51 22.88
C ARG A 26 6.77 -13.85 22.67
N ARG A 27 7.83 -14.63 22.42
CA ARG A 27 9.18 -14.08 22.12
C ARG A 27 9.18 -13.22 20.87
N GLY A 28 8.44 -13.64 19.82
CA GLY A 28 8.27 -12.87 18.61
C GLY A 28 7.57 -11.53 18.88
N ASN A 29 6.47 -11.54 19.64
CA ASN A 29 5.74 -10.33 20.03
C ASN A 29 6.60 -9.38 20.89
N ASP A 30 7.40 -9.91 21.83
CA ASP A 30 8.31 -9.11 22.63
C ASP A 30 9.40 -8.47 21.76
N ALA A 31 9.94 -9.21 20.79
CA ALA A 31 10.92 -8.71 19.83
C ALA A 31 10.33 -7.61 18.92
N LEU A 32 9.11 -7.79 18.39
CA LEU A 32 8.38 -6.76 17.66
C LEU A 32 8.23 -5.46 18.45
N ARG A 33 7.82 -5.59 19.72
CA ARG A 33 7.58 -4.44 20.59
C ARG A 33 8.82 -3.59 20.84
N ILE A 34 10.00 -4.21 20.87
CA ILE A 34 11.28 -3.49 21.06
C ILE A 34 11.98 -3.13 19.74
N GLY A 35 11.38 -3.46 18.56
CA GLY A 35 11.94 -3.17 17.25
C GLY A 35 13.04 -4.13 16.79
N ASP A 36 13.20 -5.28 17.44
CA ASP A 36 14.12 -6.36 17.04
C ASP A 36 13.41 -7.28 16.03
N TYR A 37 13.24 -6.76 14.82
CA TYR A 37 12.43 -7.42 13.79
C TYR A 37 13.05 -8.72 13.29
N ASP A 38 14.38 -8.82 13.24
CA ASP A 38 15.08 -10.05 12.84
C ASP A 38 14.80 -11.18 13.84
N ARG A 39 14.87 -10.88 15.11
CA ARG A 39 14.54 -11.83 16.17
C ARG A 39 13.05 -12.20 16.16
N ALA A 40 12.18 -11.25 15.83
CA ALA A 40 10.76 -11.51 15.67
C ALA A 40 10.52 -12.52 14.53
N VAL A 41 11.11 -12.30 13.34
CA VAL A 41 11.04 -13.23 12.20
C VAL A 41 11.48 -14.65 12.59
N ILE A 42 12.63 -14.77 13.28
CA ILE A 42 13.14 -16.08 13.73
C ILE A 42 12.15 -16.76 14.67
N SER A 43 11.60 -16.02 15.63
CA SER A 43 10.69 -16.59 16.64
C SER A 43 9.37 -17.03 16.03
N PHE A 44 8.76 -16.21 15.15
CA PHE A 44 7.51 -16.56 14.49
C PHE A 44 7.67 -17.72 13.50
N ASN A 45 8.81 -17.79 12.76
CA ASN A 45 9.08 -18.94 11.91
C ASN A 45 9.17 -20.24 12.72
N LYS A 46 9.84 -20.25 13.89
CA LYS A 46 9.87 -21.43 14.77
C LYS A 46 8.48 -21.85 15.23
N ALA A 47 7.63 -20.87 15.57
CA ALA A 47 6.24 -21.17 15.93
C ALA A 47 5.47 -21.80 14.76
N LEU A 48 5.67 -21.28 13.53
CA LEU A 48 5.03 -21.79 12.31
C LEU A 48 5.59 -23.13 11.84
N ASP A 49 6.86 -23.43 12.12
CA ASP A 49 7.46 -24.76 11.87
C ASP A 49 6.79 -25.83 12.74
N ALA A 50 6.44 -25.48 13.98
CA ALA A 50 5.76 -26.38 14.90
C ALA A 50 4.23 -26.43 14.70
N ASP A 51 3.61 -25.29 14.35
CA ASP A 51 2.19 -25.14 14.05
C ASP A 51 1.98 -24.22 12.85
N PRO A 52 1.97 -24.76 11.62
CA PRO A 52 1.76 -23.97 10.40
C PRO A 52 0.41 -23.24 10.31
N ALA A 53 -0.56 -23.64 11.14
CA ALA A 53 -1.89 -23.03 11.19
C ALA A 53 -1.98 -21.88 12.21
N ASN A 54 -0.92 -21.61 12.98
CA ASN A 54 -0.91 -20.59 14.02
C ASN A 54 -1.08 -19.18 13.41
N ARG A 55 -2.24 -18.61 13.63
CA ARG A 55 -2.62 -17.30 13.05
C ARG A 55 -1.83 -16.15 13.67
N ASP A 56 -1.58 -16.20 14.98
CA ASP A 56 -0.88 -15.13 15.69
C ASP A 56 0.59 -15.09 15.27
N ALA A 57 1.24 -16.26 15.13
CA ALA A 57 2.59 -16.35 14.60
C ALA A 57 2.67 -15.81 13.16
N ARG A 58 1.72 -16.18 12.32
CA ARG A 58 1.67 -15.71 10.92
C ARG A 58 1.44 -14.21 10.82
N TYR A 59 0.54 -13.68 11.64
CA TYR A 59 0.30 -12.24 11.70
C TYR A 59 1.54 -11.48 12.20
N GLY A 60 2.19 -11.99 13.25
CA GLY A 60 3.43 -11.43 13.75
C GLY A 60 4.57 -11.47 12.72
N LEU A 61 4.68 -12.57 11.96
CA LEU A 61 5.66 -12.69 10.87
C LEU A 61 5.41 -11.67 9.76
N ALA A 62 4.14 -11.52 9.33
CA ALA A 62 3.74 -10.53 8.34
C ALA A 62 4.10 -9.11 8.78
N LEU A 63 3.79 -8.75 10.04
CA LEU A 63 4.14 -7.45 10.62
C LEU A 63 5.65 -7.25 10.74
N SER A 64 6.42 -8.31 10.99
CA SER A 64 7.88 -8.22 11.07
C SER A 64 8.48 -7.86 9.71
N TYR A 65 8.09 -8.56 8.65
CA TYR A 65 8.52 -8.22 7.28
C TYR A 65 8.06 -6.83 6.86
N TYR A 66 6.83 -6.44 7.21
CA TYR A 66 6.31 -5.09 6.96
C TYR A 66 7.22 -4.03 7.62
N ALA A 67 7.54 -4.20 8.89
CA ALA A 67 8.35 -3.23 9.63
C ALA A 67 9.79 -3.15 9.10
N ILE A 68 10.40 -4.29 8.73
CA ILE A 68 11.73 -4.32 8.09
C ILE A 68 11.68 -3.59 6.74
N ALA A 69 10.64 -3.84 5.94
CA ALA A 69 10.48 -3.19 4.64
C ALA A 69 10.34 -1.67 4.78
N GLU A 70 9.52 -1.22 5.72
CA GLU A 70 9.33 0.20 6.02
C GLU A 70 10.61 0.89 6.50
N ALA A 71 11.37 0.24 7.38
CA ALA A 71 12.67 0.74 7.85
C ALA A 71 13.69 0.79 6.70
N SER A 72 13.73 -0.24 5.84
CA SER A 72 14.62 -0.33 4.69
C SER A 72 14.31 0.75 3.64
N GLU A 73 13.04 1.10 3.44
CA GLU A 73 12.65 2.21 2.55
C GLU A 73 13.25 3.55 2.99
N ARG A 74 13.25 3.83 4.30
CA ARG A 74 13.85 5.05 4.86
C ARG A 74 15.35 5.11 4.62
N LEU A 75 16.01 3.94 4.57
CA LEU A 75 17.44 3.80 4.29
C LEU A 75 17.76 3.68 2.80
N ARG A 76 16.74 3.71 1.92
CA ARG A 76 16.83 3.53 0.46
C ARG A 76 17.42 2.17 0.05
N ILE A 77 17.21 1.15 0.88
CA ILE A 77 17.58 -0.24 0.58
C ILE A 77 16.46 -0.85 -0.28
N PRO A 78 16.77 -1.73 -1.27
CA PRO A 78 15.75 -2.43 -2.05
C PRO A 78 14.80 -3.22 -1.15
N THR A 79 13.49 -3.09 -1.39
CA THR A 79 12.44 -3.63 -0.49
C THR A 79 11.48 -4.60 -1.16
N PHE A 80 11.69 -4.92 -2.43
CA PHE A 80 10.76 -5.78 -3.19
C PHE A 80 10.53 -7.13 -2.51
N ASP A 81 11.62 -7.82 -2.11
CA ASP A 81 11.51 -9.14 -1.47
C ASP A 81 10.81 -9.06 -0.11
N LEU A 82 11.07 -8.00 0.66
CA LEU A 82 10.47 -7.80 1.99
C LEU A 82 8.96 -7.56 1.87
N TRP A 83 8.52 -6.69 0.95
CA TRP A 83 7.12 -6.47 0.68
C TRP A 83 6.44 -7.72 0.12
N SER A 84 7.14 -8.50 -0.70
CA SER A 84 6.65 -9.78 -1.22
C SER A 84 6.42 -10.80 -0.10
N GLN A 85 7.35 -10.90 0.87
CA GLN A 85 7.19 -11.79 2.03
C GLN A 85 6.02 -11.34 2.91
N ALA A 86 5.93 -10.05 3.24
CA ALA A 86 4.81 -9.52 4.01
C ALA A 86 3.45 -9.80 3.32
N ALA A 87 3.35 -9.50 2.02
CA ALA A 87 2.14 -9.73 1.23
C ALA A 87 1.75 -11.21 1.16
N LYS A 88 2.74 -12.13 1.06
CA LYS A 88 2.51 -13.57 1.09
C LYS A 88 1.83 -14.01 2.39
N GLU A 89 2.33 -13.57 3.54
CA GLU A 89 1.78 -13.95 4.84
C GLU A 89 0.40 -13.32 5.07
N PHE A 90 0.21 -12.05 4.71
CA PHE A 90 -1.11 -11.41 4.77
C PHE A 90 -2.13 -12.06 3.82
N ARG A 91 -1.72 -12.52 2.64
CA ARG A 91 -2.60 -13.27 1.72
C ARG A 91 -3.14 -14.54 2.36
N ILE A 92 -2.27 -15.31 3.05
CA ILE A 92 -2.69 -16.54 3.73
C ILE A 92 -3.70 -16.19 4.84
N LEU A 93 -3.44 -15.12 5.60
CA LEU A 93 -4.33 -14.65 6.66
C LEU A 93 -5.69 -14.18 6.11
N SER A 94 -5.69 -13.39 5.04
CA SER A 94 -6.92 -12.86 4.42
C SER A 94 -7.83 -13.96 3.88
N ASN A 95 -7.27 -15.10 3.46
CA ASN A 95 -8.06 -16.27 3.05
C ASN A 95 -8.74 -16.99 4.24
N ILE A 96 -8.23 -16.83 5.45
CA ILE A 96 -8.77 -17.44 6.67
C ILE A 96 -9.69 -16.47 7.41
N ASP A 97 -9.34 -15.19 7.38
CA ASP A 97 -10.00 -14.11 8.10
C ASP A 97 -9.94 -12.82 7.28
N SER A 98 -11.08 -12.46 6.71
CA SER A 98 -11.24 -11.22 5.94
C SER A 98 -11.54 -10.01 6.83
N SER A 99 -11.04 -9.98 8.08
CA SER A 99 -11.22 -8.82 8.95
C SER A 99 -10.62 -7.55 8.32
N GLY A 100 -11.28 -6.41 8.53
CA GLY A 100 -10.86 -5.14 7.94
C GLY A 100 -9.40 -4.79 8.24
N LYS A 101 -8.88 -5.14 9.42
CA LYS A 101 -7.48 -4.90 9.80
C LYS A 101 -6.48 -5.71 8.96
N ILE A 102 -6.76 -7.00 8.71
CA ILE A 102 -5.89 -7.85 7.89
C ILE A 102 -5.93 -7.36 6.45
N ASN A 103 -7.11 -7.07 5.92
CA ASN A 103 -7.28 -6.59 4.56
C ASN A 103 -6.62 -5.23 4.35
N ALA A 104 -6.72 -4.29 5.28
CA ALA A 104 -6.04 -2.99 5.20
C ALA A 104 -4.51 -3.12 5.18
N ASN A 105 -3.94 -3.97 6.05
CA ASN A 105 -2.50 -4.24 6.05
C ASN A 105 -2.06 -4.93 4.75
N TYR A 106 -2.85 -5.89 4.25
CA TYR A 106 -2.55 -6.57 2.98
C TYR A 106 -2.63 -5.59 1.80
N SER A 107 -3.66 -4.75 1.74
CA SER A 107 -3.81 -3.68 0.76
C SER A 107 -2.59 -2.76 0.75
N THR A 108 -2.14 -2.32 1.93
CA THR A 108 -0.95 -1.48 2.08
C THR A 108 0.31 -2.19 1.59
N CYS A 109 0.49 -3.48 1.92
CA CYS A 109 1.61 -4.27 1.41
C CYS A 109 1.61 -4.36 -0.12
N LEU A 110 0.44 -4.57 -0.74
CA LEU A 110 0.31 -4.65 -2.20
C LEU A 110 0.65 -3.31 -2.87
N PHE A 111 0.24 -2.18 -2.28
CA PHE A 111 0.66 -0.86 -2.76
C PHE A 111 2.18 -0.70 -2.76
N TYR A 112 2.84 -1.01 -1.65
CA TYR A 112 4.29 -0.89 -1.56
C TYR A 112 5.02 -1.90 -2.44
N LEU A 113 4.49 -3.13 -2.58
CA LEU A 113 5.01 -4.14 -3.49
C LEU A 113 4.95 -3.66 -4.95
N ALA A 114 3.81 -3.11 -5.39
CA ALA A 114 3.65 -2.54 -6.73
C ALA A 114 4.66 -1.40 -6.97
N ARG A 115 4.82 -0.50 -5.98
CA ARG A 115 5.78 0.60 -6.05
C ARG A 115 7.23 0.11 -6.10
N ALA A 116 7.57 -0.91 -5.32
CA ALA A 116 8.91 -1.52 -5.32
C ALA A 116 9.19 -2.26 -6.63
N ALA A 117 8.19 -2.97 -7.19
CA ALA A 117 8.30 -3.62 -8.49
C ALA A 117 8.61 -2.63 -9.61
N LEU A 118 7.91 -1.49 -9.66
CA LEU A 118 8.17 -0.43 -10.64
C LEU A 118 9.56 0.20 -10.51
N LYS A 119 10.12 0.25 -9.29
CA LYS A 119 11.50 0.71 -9.08
C LYS A 119 12.52 -0.32 -9.51
N HIS A 120 12.21 -1.60 -9.38
CA HIS A 120 13.08 -2.71 -9.74
C HIS A 120 13.07 -2.96 -11.25
N ASP A 121 11.89 -2.98 -11.85
CA ASP A 121 11.66 -3.13 -13.29
C ASP A 121 10.45 -2.28 -13.70
N GLY A 122 10.72 -1.14 -14.34
CA GLY A 122 9.68 -0.19 -14.75
C GLY A 122 8.72 -0.71 -15.83
N SER A 123 8.99 -1.85 -16.44
CA SER A 123 8.15 -2.49 -17.46
C SER A 123 7.10 -3.45 -16.88
N VAL A 124 7.16 -3.75 -15.57
CA VAL A 124 6.22 -4.67 -14.93
C VAL A 124 4.82 -4.06 -14.87
N ASP A 125 3.81 -4.81 -15.36
CA ASP A 125 2.41 -4.43 -15.16
C ASP A 125 1.98 -4.70 -13.73
N VAL A 126 1.85 -3.63 -12.96
CA VAL A 126 1.42 -3.67 -11.56
C VAL A 126 -0.05 -3.27 -11.36
N VAL A 127 -0.77 -2.93 -12.43
CA VAL A 127 -2.19 -2.53 -12.35
C VAL A 127 -3.04 -3.61 -11.68
N PRO A 128 -2.91 -4.92 -11.98
CA PRO A 128 -3.67 -5.97 -11.30
C PRO A 128 -3.40 -6.05 -9.79
N VAL A 129 -2.16 -5.78 -9.36
CA VAL A 129 -1.79 -5.76 -7.95
C VAL A 129 -2.45 -4.58 -7.22
N LEU A 130 -2.50 -3.42 -7.88
CA LEU A 130 -3.18 -2.23 -7.35
C LEU A 130 -4.70 -2.43 -7.30
N ASP A 131 -5.29 -3.11 -8.29
CA ASP A 131 -6.71 -3.47 -8.28
C ASP A 131 -7.06 -4.38 -7.10
N GLN A 132 -6.22 -5.37 -6.82
CA GLN A 132 -6.38 -6.22 -5.64
C GLN A 132 -6.25 -5.41 -4.34
N SER A 133 -5.30 -4.48 -4.27
CA SER A 133 -5.15 -3.58 -3.12
C SER A 133 -6.43 -2.77 -2.87
N ILE A 134 -6.99 -2.16 -3.92
CA ILE A 134 -8.22 -1.38 -3.87
C ILE A 134 -9.44 -2.24 -3.46
N GLN A 135 -9.50 -3.47 -3.96
CA GLN A 135 -10.58 -4.41 -3.61
C GLN A 135 -10.54 -4.81 -2.12
N LEU A 136 -9.35 -4.95 -1.55
CA LEU A 136 -9.15 -5.28 -0.14
C LEU A 136 -9.46 -4.11 0.79
N ASP A 137 -9.10 -2.89 0.36
CA ASP A 137 -9.34 -1.66 1.10
C ASP A 137 -9.66 -0.51 0.14
N SER A 138 -10.95 -0.21 -0.02
CA SER A 138 -11.44 0.86 -0.88
C SER A 138 -11.08 2.28 -0.40
N LEU A 139 -10.49 2.42 0.79
CA LEU A 139 -10.00 3.69 1.32
C LEU A 139 -8.49 3.86 1.10
N ASN A 140 -7.82 2.89 0.46
CA ASN A 140 -6.40 3.02 0.11
C ASN A 140 -6.20 3.93 -1.10
N TYR A 141 -6.37 5.24 -0.92
CA TYR A 141 -6.23 6.23 -2.01
C TYR A 141 -4.81 6.31 -2.57
N PHE A 142 -3.79 5.80 -1.88
CA PHE A 142 -2.44 5.66 -2.43
C PHE A 142 -2.40 4.67 -3.59
N SER A 143 -3.13 3.55 -3.50
CA SER A 143 -3.25 2.57 -4.59
C SER A 143 -4.01 3.14 -5.79
N TYR A 144 -5.09 3.84 -5.55
CA TYR A 144 -5.82 4.58 -6.60
C TYR A 144 -4.91 5.59 -7.30
N ASN A 145 -4.19 6.42 -6.54
CA ASN A 145 -3.31 7.44 -7.10
C ASN A 145 -2.18 6.84 -7.94
N LEU A 146 -1.55 5.76 -7.46
CA LEU A 146 -0.49 5.08 -8.23
C LEU A 146 -1.05 4.45 -9.50
N LYS A 147 -2.23 3.80 -9.44
CA LYS A 147 -2.91 3.26 -10.63
C LYS A 147 -3.21 4.36 -11.64
N ALA A 148 -3.80 5.48 -11.20
CA ALA A 148 -4.10 6.61 -12.08
C ALA A 148 -2.84 7.19 -12.71
N LEU A 149 -1.74 7.30 -11.95
CA LEU A 149 -0.45 7.78 -12.46
C LEU A 149 0.12 6.86 -13.56
N ILE A 150 -0.06 5.55 -13.45
CA ILE A 150 0.36 4.58 -14.46
C ILE A 150 -0.51 4.72 -15.71
N LEU A 151 -1.83 4.78 -15.54
CA LEU A 151 -2.77 4.94 -16.64
C LEU A 151 -2.61 6.28 -17.37
N ALA A 152 -2.28 7.36 -16.65
CA ALA A 152 -2.05 8.68 -17.22
C ALA A 152 -0.80 8.75 -18.14
N LYS A 153 0.14 7.81 -17.99
CA LYS A 153 1.30 7.69 -18.89
C LYS A 153 1.02 6.89 -20.16
N SER A 154 -0.17 6.32 -20.26
CA SER A 154 -0.59 5.55 -21.42
C SER A 154 -1.05 6.49 -22.54
N GLU A 155 -0.70 6.18 -23.79
CA GLU A 155 -1.20 6.86 -24.97
C GLU A 155 -2.64 6.43 -25.35
N VAL A 156 -3.22 5.47 -24.61
CA VAL A 156 -4.57 4.95 -24.85
C VAL A 156 -5.61 5.89 -24.27
N PRO A 157 -6.53 6.48 -25.09
CA PRO A 157 -7.49 7.47 -24.61
C PRO A 157 -8.40 6.99 -23.47
N ASP A 158 -8.80 5.72 -23.48
CA ASP A 158 -9.62 5.13 -22.42
C ASP A 158 -8.87 5.05 -21.08
N ASN A 159 -7.54 4.85 -21.11
CA ASN A 159 -6.71 4.88 -19.92
C ASN A 159 -6.60 6.29 -19.33
N LEU A 160 -6.44 7.30 -20.18
CA LEU A 160 -6.42 8.71 -19.76
C LEU A 160 -7.74 9.11 -19.11
N LYS A 161 -8.87 8.75 -19.74
CA LYS A 161 -10.19 9.00 -19.17
C LYS A 161 -10.36 8.29 -17.82
N THR A 162 -9.91 7.03 -17.71
CA THR A 162 -9.97 6.26 -16.46
C THR A 162 -9.11 6.91 -15.38
N ALA A 163 -7.91 7.38 -15.71
CA ALA A 163 -7.03 8.06 -14.77
C ALA A 163 -7.69 9.35 -14.22
N LYS A 164 -8.27 10.18 -15.07
CA LYS A 164 -9.02 11.38 -14.62
C LYS A 164 -10.15 11.03 -13.69
N ASN A 165 -10.96 10.03 -14.03
CA ASN A 165 -12.06 9.57 -13.17
C ASN A 165 -11.57 9.08 -11.80
N ILE A 166 -10.43 8.39 -11.75
CA ILE A 166 -9.82 7.95 -10.49
C ILE A 166 -9.40 9.16 -9.65
N TYR A 167 -8.76 10.18 -10.24
CA TYR A 167 -8.38 11.38 -9.48
C TYR A 167 -9.60 12.14 -8.97
N ILE A 168 -10.66 12.27 -9.78
CA ILE A 168 -11.94 12.86 -9.34
C ILE A 168 -12.53 12.07 -8.18
N HIS A 169 -12.50 10.73 -8.27
CA HIS A 169 -12.95 9.86 -7.17
C HIS A 169 -12.16 10.12 -5.89
N ILE A 170 -10.82 10.20 -5.96
CA ILE A 170 -9.98 10.49 -4.79
C ILE A 170 -10.36 11.85 -4.20
N ILE A 171 -10.41 12.92 -4.99
CA ILE A 171 -10.73 14.28 -4.53
C ILE A 171 -12.11 14.35 -3.87
N THR A 172 -13.07 13.59 -4.39
CA THR A 172 -14.44 13.56 -3.85
C THR A 172 -14.50 12.89 -2.47
N HIS A 173 -13.73 11.83 -2.24
CA HIS A 173 -13.82 11.02 -1.02
C HIS A 173 -12.73 11.35 0.01
N ASP A 174 -11.58 11.86 -0.45
CA ASP A 174 -10.49 12.37 0.38
C ASP A 174 -10.02 13.73 -0.16
N PRO A 175 -10.75 14.82 0.15
CA PRO A 175 -10.42 16.16 -0.33
C PRO A 175 -9.06 16.69 0.14
N ASP A 176 -8.43 16.06 1.11
CA ASP A 176 -7.11 16.46 1.61
C ASP A 176 -5.95 15.71 0.90
N PHE A 177 -6.26 14.81 -0.05
CA PHE A 177 -5.27 14.10 -0.85
C PHE A 177 -4.71 15.00 -1.96
N VAL A 178 -3.82 15.90 -1.59
CA VAL A 178 -3.27 16.99 -2.44
C VAL A 178 -2.68 16.49 -3.76
N SER A 179 -2.06 15.32 -3.76
CA SER A 179 -1.44 14.75 -4.97
C SER A 179 -2.44 14.51 -6.10
N ALA A 180 -3.71 14.22 -5.79
CA ALA A 180 -4.74 14.02 -6.80
C ALA A 180 -5.06 15.32 -7.56
N TYR A 181 -5.12 16.46 -6.86
CA TYR A 181 -5.30 17.77 -7.51
C TYR A 181 -4.13 18.11 -8.42
N ILE A 182 -2.88 17.86 -7.96
CA ILE A 182 -1.69 18.13 -8.78
C ILE A 182 -1.75 17.29 -10.06
N ASN A 183 -1.99 15.99 -9.92
CA ASN A 183 -1.96 15.07 -11.06
C ASN A 183 -3.12 15.30 -12.02
N LEU A 184 -4.33 15.57 -11.53
CA LEU A 184 -5.49 15.87 -12.37
C LEU A 184 -5.30 17.19 -13.12
N GLY A 185 -4.81 18.23 -12.45
CA GLY A 185 -4.51 19.51 -13.07
C GLY A 185 -3.44 19.38 -14.15
N ASN A 186 -2.38 18.57 -13.91
CA ASN A 186 -1.38 18.27 -14.93
C ASN A 186 -2.00 17.60 -16.17
N MET A 187 -2.94 16.66 -15.98
CA MET A 187 -3.63 16.02 -17.12
C MET A 187 -4.44 17.02 -17.94
N TYR A 188 -5.17 17.94 -17.30
CA TYR A 188 -5.90 19.00 -18.03
C TYR A 188 -4.94 19.95 -18.73
N TRP A 189 -3.84 20.32 -18.10
CA TRP A 189 -2.80 21.14 -18.69
C TRP A 189 -2.19 20.51 -19.95
N ASP A 190 -1.86 19.22 -19.89
CA ASP A 190 -1.27 18.47 -21.01
C ASP A 190 -2.27 18.32 -22.19
N GLU A 191 -3.57 18.37 -21.93
CA GLU A 191 -4.63 18.40 -22.94
C GLU A 191 -4.88 19.82 -23.51
N GLY A 192 -4.25 20.84 -22.94
CA GLY A 192 -4.45 22.26 -23.34
C GLY A 192 -5.69 22.89 -22.69
N ASP A 193 -6.37 22.20 -21.79
CA ASP A 193 -7.50 22.73 -21.04
C ASP A 193 -6.98 23.50 -19.80
N VAL A 194 -6.51 24.73 -20.10
CA VAL A 194 -5.86 25.59 -19.09
C VAL A 194 -6.84 26.02 -18.01
N GLU A 195 -8.12 26.20 -18.34
CA GLU A 195 -9.17 26.59 -17.39
C GLU A 195 -9.41 25.49 -16.34
N SER A 196 -9.67 24.24 -16.78
CA SER A 196 -9.84 23.10 -15.89
C SER A 196 -8.58 22.81 -15.06
N ALA A 197 -7.39 23.01 -15.62
CA ALA A 197 -6.14 22.89 -14.90
C ALA A 197 -6.03 23.91 -13.76
N TRP A 198 -6.31 25.20 -14.07
CA TRP A 198 -6.31 26.28 -13.07
C TRP A 198 -7.33 26.03 -11.97
N ASP A 199 -8.56 25.67 -12.29
CA ASP A 199 -9.61 25.36 -11.34
C ASP A 199 -9.19 24.22 -10.39
N THR A 200 -8.63 23.16 -10.97
CA THR A 200 -8.19 21.98 -10.21
C THR A 200 -7.05 22.33 -9.24
N TRP A 201 -6.02 23.01 -9.72
CA TRP A 201 -4.89 23.39 -8.85
C TRP A 201 -5.28 24.44 -7.81
N SER A 202 -6.18 25.39 -8.14
CA SER A 202 -6.72 26.38 -7.22
C SER A 202 -7.52 25.72 -6.10
N ALA A 203 -8.34 24.71 -6.42
CA ALA A 203 -9.06 23.92 -5.43
C ALA A 203 -8.08 23.16 -4.50
N GLY A 204 -7.04 22.56 -5.06
CA GLY A 204 -5.98 21.91 -4.27
C GLY A 204 -5.21 22.90 -3.39
N LEU A 205 -4.95 24.13 -3.89
CA LEU A 205 -4.27 25.17 -3.13
C LEU A 205 -5.09 25.63 -1.92
N GLN A 206 -6.42 25.66 -2.02
CA GLN A 206 -7.30 25.91 -0.88
C GLN A 206 -7.15 24.86 0.22
N LYS A 207 -6.89 23.59 -0.16
CA LYS A 207 -6.64 22.49 0.79
C LYS A 207 -5.23 22.54 1.39
N SER A 208 -4.25 22.97 0.61
CA SER A 208 -2.85 23.05 1.03
C SER A 208 -2.21 24.37 0.62
N PRO A 209 -2.49 25.48 1.33
CA PRO A 209 -2.08 26.84 0.92
C PRO A 209 -0.57 27.07 0.86
N LYS A 210 0.23 26.18 1.45
CA LYS A 210 1.71 26.26 1.46
C LYS A 210 2.37 25.30 0.48
N ASN A 211 1.60 24.53 -0.32
CA ASN A 211 2.16 23.59 -1.26
C ASN A 211 2.79 24.34 -2.45
N GLN A 212 4.11 24.25 -2.56
CA GLN A 212 4.89 25.00 -3.55
C GLN A 212 4.53 24.62 -5.00
N SER A 213 4.22 23.35 -5.25
CA SER A 213 3.82 22.91 -6.60
C SER A 213 2.47 23.50 -7.01
N LEU A 214 1.50 23.52 -6.11
CA LEU A 214 0.19 24.12 -6.39
C LEU A 214 0.29 25.64 -6.56
N ILE A 215 1.07 26.33 -5.73
CA ILE A 215 1.32 27.77 -5.88
C ILE A 215 1.90 28.05 -7.28
N TYR A 216 2.95 27.31 -7.66
CA TYR A 216 3.61 27.50 -8.95
C TYR A 216 2.67 27.27 -10.13
N TRP A 217 2.01 26.12 -10.17
CA TRP A 217 1.15 25.75 -11.30
C TRP A 217 -0.10 26.61 -11.41
N THR A 218 -0.70 27.03 -10.28
CA THR A 218 -1.84 27.96 -10.30
C THR A 218 -1.44 29.29 -10.92
N HIS A 219 -0.27 29.85 -10.58
CA HIS A 219 0.22 31.09 -11.19
C HIS A 219 0.52 30.92 -12.70
N VAL A 220 1.16 29.81 -13.09
CA VAL A 220 1.44 29.54 -14.51
C VAL A 220 0.16 29.46 -15.32
N ALA A 221 -0.86 28.80 -14.82
CA ALA A 221 -2.16 28.72 -15.50
C ALA A 221 -2.87 30.06 -15.53
N GLU A 222 -2.84 30.83 -14.45
CA GLU A 222 -3.43 32.19 -14.41
C GLU A 222 -2.80 33.13 -15.43
N ASP A 223 -1.47 33.13 -15.55
CA ASP A 223 -0.77 33.95 -16.57
C ASP A 223 -1.07 33.49 -17.98
N SER A 224 -1.22 32.18 -18.19
CA SER A 224 -1.63 31.64 -19.50
C SER A 224 -3.05 32.07 -19.89
N LEU A 225 -4.00 32.02 -18.95
CA LEU A 225 -5.39 32.48 -19.14
C LEU A 225 -5.43 33.98 -19.48
N LYS A 226 -4.67 34.84 -18.77
CA LYS A 226 -4.55 36.27 -19.08
C LYS A 226 -4.04 36.49 -20.48
N ALA A 227 -3.03 35.75 -20.91
CA ALA A 227 -2.48 35.85 -22.26
C ALA A 227 -3.48 35.40 -23.34
N MET A 228 -4.30 34.38 -23.07
CA MET A 228 -5.36 33.91 -23.99
C MET A 228 -6.44 34.96 -24.15
N VAL A 229 -6.91 35.61 -23.07
CA VAL A 229 -7.87 36.74 -23.14
C VAL A 229 -7.31 37.88 -23.95
N LEU A 230 -6.06 38.31 -23.71
CA LEU A 230 -5.43 39.42 -24.43
C LEU A 230 -5.24 39.13 -25.92
N SER A 231 -5.11 37.88 -26.33
CA SER A 231 -4.97 37.45 -27.72
C SER A 231 -6.30 37.14 -28.43
N GLY A 232 -7.43 37.27 -27.72
CA GLY A 232 -8.77 36.97 -28.26
C GLY A 232 -9.01 35.49 -28.53
N ARG A 233 -8.35 34.61 -27.75
CA ARG A 233 -8.52 33.14 -27.81
C ARG A 233 -9.48 32.60 -26.77
N LEU A 234 -9.95 33.44 -25.84
CA LEU A 234 -11.03 33.21 -24.88
C LEU A 234 -12.09 34.27 -25.09
#